data_fc26625576166cfb914d23767e63e9e7
#
_entry.id   fc26625576166cfb914d23767e63e9e7
#
_cell.length_a   1.000
_cell.length_b   1.000
_cell.length_c   1.000
_cell.angle_alpha   90.00
_cell.angle_beta   90.00
_cell.angle_gamma   90.00
#
_symmetry.space_group_name_H-M   'P 1'
#
loop_
_entity.id
_entity.type
_entity.pdbx_description
1 polymer ?
#
loop_
_entity_poly.entity_id
_entity_poly.type
_entity_poly.pdbx_seq_one_letter_code
_entity_poly.pdbx_strand_id
1 'polypeptide(L)'
;VLISNGSYVGNNSKIGKNSKIDSSVISSQVKIGMNCVIKSSIIAKNVIIEDNCVIENSVIADSVVLGSESILKNDSRIWPDQKVGKVLLDNQTIPEAANWQN
;
A
#
# COMPACT_ATOMS: atom_id res chain seq x y z
N VAL A 1 13.60 10.16 1.42
CA VAL A 1 13.09 8.88 0.92
C VAL A 1 14.22 7.86 0.95
N LEU A 2 13.95 6.74 1.56
CA LEU A 2 14.90 5.63 1.59
C LEU A 2 14.31 4.43 0.88
N ILE A 3 15.00 3.96 -0.17
CA ILE A 3 14.59 2.79 -0.93
C ILE A 3 15.72 1.78 -0.83
N SER A 4 15.42 0.58 -0.33
CA SER A 4 16.49 -0.39 -0.02
C SER A 4 16.07 -1.84 -0.32
N ASN A 5 17.07 -2.72 -0.24
CA ASN A 5 16.93 -4.18 -0.30
C ASN A 5 16.17 -4.69 -1.52
N GLY A 6 16.57 -4.20 -2.72
CA GLY A 6 16.01 -4.71 -3.96
C GLY A 6 14.64 -4.19 -4.31
N SER A 7 14.21 -3.11 -3.70
CA SER A 7 12.92 -2.51 -4.03
C SER A 7 12.90 -1.93 -5.44
N TYR A 8 11.72 -1.91 -6.05
CA TYR A 8 11.48 -1.32 -7.35
C TYR A 8 10.40 -0.25 -7.26
N VAL A 9 10.64 0.89 -7.88
CA VAL A 9 9.64 1.96 -7.97
C VAL A 9 9.43 2.30 -9.43
N GLY A 10 8.20 2.16 -9.90
CA GLY A 10 7.85 2.35 -11.30
C GLY A 10 7.77 3.81 -11.73
N ASN A 11 7.52 4.01 -13.02
CA ASN A 11 7.50 5.33 -13.63
C ASN A 11 6.38 6.21 -13.07
N ASN A 12 6.69 7.50 -12.94
CA ASN A 12 5.72 8.51 -12.53
C ASN A 12 5.16 8.29 -11.14
N SER A 13 5.86 7.50 -10.34
CA SER A 13 5.49 7.33 -8.93
C SER A 13 6.16 8.40 -8.09
N LYS A 14 5.48 8.84 -7.03
CA LYS A 14 5.97 9.85 -6.12
C LYS A 14 5.94 9.32 -4.70
N ILE A 15 7.03 9.52 -4.00
CA ILE A 15 7.17 9.07 -2.62
C ILE A 15 7.47 10.28 -1.76
N GLY A 16 6.63 10.51 -0.77
CA GLY A 16 6.74 11.68 0.09
C GLY A 16 7.93 11.63 1.03
N LYS A 17 8.17 12.76 1.67
CA LYS A 17 9.30 12.97 2.56
C LYS A 17 9.30 12.00 3.72
N ASN A 18 10.47 11.49 4.08
CA ASN A 18 10.69 10.58 5.21
C ASN A 18 10.02 9.21 5.07
N SER A 19 9.58 8.84 3.87
CA SER A 19 9.01 7.51 3.64
C SER A 19 10.12 6.51 3.34
N LYS A 20 9.87 5.25 3.71
CA LYS A 20 10.83 4.16 3.54
C LYS A 20 10.20 3.03 2.77
N ILE A 21 10.91 2.52 1.77
CA ILE A 21 10.49 1.39 0.95
C ILE A 21 11.57 0.32 1.08
N ASP A 22 11.18 -0.86 1.53
CA ASP A 22 12.12 -1.95 1.78
C ASP A 22 11.58 -3.25 1.19
N SER A 23 12.35 -3.89 0.33
CA SER A 23 12.01 -5.19 -0.25
C SER A 23 10.61 -5.21 -0.89
N SER A 24 10.23 -4.12 -1.53
CA SER A 24 8.86 -3.96 -2.02
C SER A 24 8.85 -3.57 -3.49
N VAL A 25 7.72 -3.82 -4.14
CA VAL A 25 7.51 -3.42 -5.53
C VAL A 25 6.41 -2.37 -5.58
N ILE A 26 6.76 -1.22 -6.12
CA ILE A 26 5.84 -0.10 -6.32
C ILE A 26 5.66 0.04 -7.83
N SER A 27 4.46 -0.13 -8.32
CA SER A 27 4.18 -0.04 -9.75
C SER A 27 4.17 1.42 -10.21
N SER A 28 3.64 1.67 -11.40
CA SER A 28 3.67 3.02 -11.95
C SER A 28 2.51 3.88 -11.46
N GLN A 29 2.71 5.19 -11.44
CA GLN A 29 1.69 6.19 -11.09
C GLN A 29 1.17 6.02 -9.67
N VAL A 30 2.01 5.58 -8.77
CA VAL A 30 1.69 5.44 -7.36
C VAL A 30 2.07 6.72 -6.63
N LYS A 31 1.21 7.15 -5.72
CA LYS A 31 1.51 8.28 -4.85
C LYS A 31 1.55 7.81 -3.41
N ILE A 32 2.66 8.04 -2.76
CA ILE A 32 2.86 7.67 -1.36
C ILE A 32 3.13 8.95 -0.60
N GLY A 33 2.39 9.17 0.47
CA GLY A 33 2.53 10.38 1.29
C GLY A 33 3.79 10.39 2.13
N MET A 34 3.83 11.29 3.09
CA MET A 34 4.98 11.46 3.98
C MET A 34 4.95 10.47 5.13
N ASN A 35 6.13 10.11 5.61
CA ASN A 35 6.30 9.28 6.81
C ASN A 35 5.66 7.90 6.70
N CYS A 36 5.61 7.34 5.48
CA CYS A 36 5.10 5.99 5.25
C CYS A 36 6.22 4.97 5.35
N VAL A 37 5.88 3.77 5.78
CA VAL A 37 6.80 2.64 5.80
C VAL A 37 6.17 1.50 5.02
N ILE A 38 6.87 1.02 3.98
CA ILE A 38 6.38 -0.09 3.15
C ILE A 38 7.46 -1.16 3.12
N LYS A 39 7.13 -2.34 3.63
CA LYS A 39 8.08 -3.46 3.70
C LYS A 39 7.47 -4.72 3.13
N SER A 40 8.24 -5.40 2.31
CA SER A 40 7.89 -6.72 1.77
C SER A 40 6.48 -6.74 1.19
N SER A 41 6.12 -5.69 0.46
CA SER A 41 4.76 -5.49 -0.01
C SER A 41 4.74 -5.19 -1.50
N ILE A 42 3.57 -5.34 -2.11
CA ILE A 42 3.36 -5.04 -3.52
C ILE A 42 2.26 -4.01 -3.62
N ILE A 43 2.57 -2.89 -4.27
CA ILE A 43 1.65 -1.79 -4.50
C ILE A 43 1.43 -1.67 -6.01
N ALA A 44 0.20 -1.88 -6.45
CA ALA A 44 -0.11 -1.91 -7.88
C ALA A 44 -0.27 -0.49 -8.45
N LYS A 45 -0.76 -0.39 -9.68
CA LYS A 45 -0.81 0.89 -10.41
C LYS A 45 -1.86 1.84 -9.86
N ASN A 46 -1.59 3.13 -9.98
CA ASN A 46 -2.55 4.19 -9.66
C ASN A 46 -3.04 4.16 -8.21
N VAL A 47 -2.22 3.62 -7.31
CA VAL A 47 -2.57 3.56 -5.89
C VAL A 47 -2.16 4.88 -5.24
N ILE A 48 -3.00 5.35 -4.33
CA ILE A 48 -2.71 6.52 -3.51
C ILE A 48 -2.68 6.08 -2.05
N ILE A 49 -1.53 6.29 -1.41
CA ILE A 49 -1.35 6.01 0.00
C ILE A 49 -1.09 7.34 0.70
N GLU A 50 -1.97 7.71 1.61
CA GLU A 50 -1.85 8.98 2.31
C GLU A 50 -0.79 8.90 3.41
N ASP A 51 -0.64 9.97 4.19
CA ASP A 51 0.49 10.11 5.11
C ASP A 51 0.44 9.14 6.28
N ASN A 52 1.61 8.81 6.80
CA ASN A 52 1.76 8.06 8.05
C ASN A 52 1.21 6.64 8.01
N CYS A 53 1.22 6.02 6.83
CA CYS A 53 0.78 4.63 6.69
C CYS A 53 1.93 3.66 6.90
N VAL A 54 1.61 2.48 7.42
CA VAL A 54 2.55 1.36 7.54
C VAL A 54 1.98 0.17 6.79
N ILE A 55 2.75 -0.38 5.85
CA ILE A 55 2.31 -1.50 5.04
C ILE A 55 3.41 -2.56 5.08
N GLU A 56 3.10 -3.73 5.65
CA GLU A 56 4.05 -4.82 5.80
C GLU A 56 3.44 -6.13 5.32
N ASN A 57 4.16 -6.85 4.48
CA ASN A 57 3.74 -8.15 3.96
C ASN A 57 2.32 -8.13 3.39
N SER A 58 1.99 -7.08 2.65
CA SER A 58 0.62 -6.87 2.18
C SER A 58 0.60 -6.55 0.70
N VAL A 59 -0.56 -6.71 0.07
CA VAL A 59 -0.76 -6.43 -1.35
C VAL A 59 -1.89 -5.43 -1.51
N ILE A 60 -1.61 -4.35 -2.24
CA ILE A 60 -2.62 -3.36 -2.58
C ILE A 60 -2.77 -3.35 -4.10
N ALA A 61 -3.97 -3.65 -4.57
CA ALA A 61 -4.25 -3.79 -5.99
C ALA A 61 -4.47 -2.42 -6.66
N ASP A 62 -4.78 -2.43 -7.97
CA ASP A 62 -4.86 -1.22 -8.78
C ASP A 62 -5.91 -0.23 -8.28
N SER A 63 -5.61 1.05 -8.40
CA SER A 63 -6.56 2.14 -8.20
C SER A 63 -7.19 2.16 -6.80
N VAL A 64 -6.40 1.78 -5.80
CA VAL A 64 -6.84 1.83 -4.40
C VAL A 64 -6.40 3.17 -3.79
N VAL A 65 -7.27 3.74 -2.97
CA VAL A 65 -6.93 4.90 -2.15
C VAL A 65 -6.94 4.46 -0.69
N LEU A 66 -5.80 4.63 -0.01
CA LEU A 66 -5.64 4.24 1.38
C LEU A 66 -5.49 5.49 2.24
N GLY A 67 -6.38 5.64 3.22
CA GLY A 67 -6.39 6.83 4.08
C GLY A 67 -5.21 6.91 5.03
N SER A 68 -4.97 8.09 5.55
CA SER A 68 -3.83 8.37 6.44
C SER A 68 -3.87 7.50 7.69
N GLU A 69 -2.68 7.17 8.20
CA GLU A 69 -2.50 6.43 9.44
C GLU A 69 -3.02 5.00 9.40
N SER A 70 -3.18 4.45 8.20
CA SER A 70 -3.57 3.05 8.04
C SER A 70 -2.40 2.13 8.31
N ILE A 71 -2.68 0.95 8.84
CA ILE A 71 -1.68 -0.08 9.10
C ILE A 71 -2.16 -1.39 8.50
N LEU A 72 -1.36 -1.94 7.59
CA LEU A 72 -1.62 -3.24 6.96
C LEU A 72 -0.45 -4.15 7.28
N LYS A 73 -0.73 -5.37 7.76
CA LYS A 73 0.33 -6.33 8.06
C LYS A 73 -0.18 -7.76 7.95
N ASN A 74 0.76 -8.71 7.93
CA ASN A 74 0.48 -10.15 7.99
C ASN A 74 -0.45 -10.62 6.88
N ASP A 75 -0.06 -10.38 5.61
CA ASP A 75 -0.78 -10.87 4.44
C ASP A 75 -2.15 -10.23 4.23
N SER A 76 -2.29 -8.98 4.60
CA SER A 76 -3.50 -8.24 4.29
C SER A 76 -3.53 -7.86 2.81
N ARG A 77 -4.72 -7.76 2.24
CA ARG A 77 -4.93 -7.46 0.83
C ARG A 77 -6.07 -6.50 0.63
N ILE A 78 -5.87 -5.59 -0.33
CA ILE A 78 -6.95 -4.70 -0.76
C ILE A 78 -7.14 -4.91 -2.26
N TRP A 79 -8.35 -5.26 -2.65
CA TRP A 79 -8.69 -5.54 -4.04
C TRP A 79 -8.84 -4.25 -4.84
N PRO A 80 -8.86 -4.33 -6.19
CA PRO A 80 -8.87 -3.11 -7.02
C PRO A 80 -10.05 -2.20 -6.76
N ASP A 81 -9.83 -0.91 -7.02
CA ASP A 81 -10.86 0.12 -7.05
C ASP A 81 -11.54 0.36 -5.69
N GLN A 82 -10.83 0.10 -4.61
CA GLN A 82 -11.35 0.37 -3.27
C GLN A 82 -10.86 1.72 -2.77
N LYS A 83 -11.76 2.46 -2.14
CA LYS A 83 -11.40 3.69 -1.44
C LYS A 83 -11.60 3.45 0.04
N VAL A 84 -10.50 3.42 0.76
CA VAL A 84 -10.50 2.99 2.16
C VAL A 84 -10.01 4.13 3.03
N GLY A 85 -10.76 4.48 4.06
CA GLY A 85 -10.30 5.44 5.05
C GLY A 85 -9.24 4.81 5.95
N LYS A 86 -9.03 5.37 7.11
CA LYS A 86 -8.07 4.81 8.07
C LYS A 86 -8.49 3.40 8.46
N VAL A 87 -7.60 2.43 8.25
CA VAL A 87 -7.87 1.03 8.58
C VAL A 87 -6.67 0.41 9.27
N LEU A 88 -6.96 -0.57 10.11
CA LEU A 88 -5.95 -1.43 10.73
C LEU A 88 -6.25 -2.85 10.30
N LEU A 89 -5.43 -3.40 9.41
CA LEU A 89 -5.64 -4.74 8.88
C LEU A 89 -4.52 -5.66 9.34
N ASP A 90 -4.91 -6.81 9.87
CA ASP A 90 -3.99 -7.86 10.28
C ASP A 90 -4.50 -9.16 9.71
N ASN A 91 -3.86 -9.64 8.64
CA ASN A 91 -4.29 -10.85 7.93
C ASN A 91 -5.76 -10.76 7.46
N GLN A 92 -6.12 -9.61 6.90
CA GLN A 92 -7.49 -9.35 6.47
C GLN A 92 -7.51 -8.88 5.03
N THR A 93 -8.67 -8.99 4.39
CA THR A 93 -8.88 -8.62 3.00
C THR A 93 -10.01 -7.60 2.89
N ILE A 94 -9.84 -6.59 2.05
CA ILE A 94 -10.86 -5.60 1.75
C ILE A 94 -11.21 -5.70 0.25
N PRO A 95 -12.47 -5.90 -0.13
CA PRO A 95 -13.58 -6.27 0.76
C PRO A 95 -13.39 -7.66 1.34
N GLU A 96 -14.09 -7.96 2.42
CA GLU A 96 -13.99 -9.26 3.07
C GLU A 96 -14.37 -10.39 2.12
N ALA A 97 -13.66 -11.52 2.22
CA ALA A 97 -13.88 -12.65 1.30
C ALA A 97 -15.32 -13.15 1.32
N ALA A 98 -15.98 -13.09 2.45
CA ALA A 98 -17.37 -13.53 2.57
C ALA A 98 -18.31 -12.76 1.64
N ASN A 99 -17.97 -11.52 1.29
CA ASN A 99 -18.80 -10.71 0.42
C ASN A 99 -18.82 -11.20 -1.02
N TRP A 100 -17.91 -12.08 -1.39
CA TRP A 100 -17.77 -12.53 -2.77
C TRP A 100 -18.57 -13.77 -3.08
N GLN A 101 -19.22 -14.33 -2.09
CA GLN A 101 -19.96 -15.57 -2.25
C GLN A 101 -21.41 -15.37 -2.69
N ASN A 102 -21.80 -14.14 -2.83
CA ASN A 102 -23.20 -13.80 -3.17
C ASN A 102 -23.36 -13.47 -4.63
#